data_e0ee054975e26e63ce15509916fb0602
#
_entry.id   e0ee054975e26e63ce15509916fb0602
#
_cell.length_a   1.000
_cell.length_b   1.000
_cell.length_c   1.000
_cell.angle_alpha   90.00
_cell.angle_beta   90.00
_cell.angle_gamma   90.00
#
_symmetry.space_group_name_H-M   'P 1'
#
loop_
_entity.id
_entity.type
_entity.pdbx_description
1 polymer ?
#
loop_
_entity_poly.entity_id
_entity_poly.type
_entity_poly.pdbx_seq_one_letter_code
_entity_poly.pdbx_strand_id
1 'polypeptide(L)'
;GTTFSIYMPEYTEHAEAEDIASGDVAPPPAALDAAAADGDLTGSGTVLLVEDENAVRLFGARALRNKGYTVLEAENGEGALDVINANDATIDLIISDVVMPGMDGHTLVGLVRHELPDVKVILMSGYAEDVFRDEIDRDPSIQFLPKPFSLKGLAAKVKEVMAE
;
A
#
# COMPACT_ATOMS: atom_id res chain seq x y z
N GLY A 1 -33.08 14.56 21.01
CA GLY A 1 -32.31 15.32 20.03
C GLY A 1 -30.82 15.23 20.32
N THR A 2 -30.02 14.94 19.32
CA THR A 2 -28.56 14.86 19.45
C THR A 2 -27.97 16.18 18.90
N THR A 3 -27.19 16.88 19.74
CA THR A 3 -26.55 18.14 19.38
C THR A 3 -25.07 17.85 19.08
N PHE A 4 -24.60 18.19 17.88
CA PHE A 4 -23.18 18.17 17.54
C PHE A 4 -22.61 19.57 17.64
N SER A 5 -21.52 19.74 18.40
CA SER A 5 -20.76 21.01 18.46
C SER A 5 -19.46 20.84 17.69
N ILE A 6 -19.31 21.63 16.63
CA ILE A 6 -18.07 21.68 15.84
C ILE A 6 -17.27 22.91 16.31
N TYR A 7 -16.10 22.69 16.87
CA TYR A 7 -15.15 23.76 17.20
C TYR A 7 -14.19 23.92 16.02
N MET A 8 -14.30 25.07 15.33
CA MET A 8 -13.28 25.50 14.36
C MET A 8 -12.31 26.45 15.05
N PRO A 9 -11.00 26.27 14.93
CA PRO A 9 -10.05 27.29 15.38
C PRO A 9 -10.21 28.56 14.57
N GLU A 10 -10.20 29.71 15.26
CA GLU A 10 -10.24 31.03 14.63
C GLU A 10 -8.93 31.29 13.90
N TYR A 11 -9.02 31.57 12.59
CA TYR A 11 -7.86 31.94 11.78
C TYR A 11 -7.53 33.40 12.07
N THR A 12 -6.43 33.66 12.76
CA THR A 12 -5.90 35.01 12.94
C THR A 12 -4.88 35.30 11.84
N GLU A 13 -5.23 36.21 10.91
CA GLU A 13 -4.31 36.76 9.93
C GLU A 13 -3.24 37.63 10.63
N HIS A 14 -2.07 37.08 10.87
CA HIS A 14 -0.84 37.82 11.05
C HIS A 14 0.37 36.97 10.60
N ALA A 15 0.75 37.12 9.35
CA ALA A 15 2.13 37.03 8.91
C ALA A 15 2.23 37.46 7.43
N GLU A 16 3.17 38.33 7.21
CA GLU A 16 3.47 39.09 6.01
C GLU A 16 3.71 38.20 4.77
N ALA A 17 3.30 38.77 3.64
CA ALA A 17 3.52 38.23 2.32
C ALA A 17 5.02 38.21 1.97
N GLU A 18 5.58 37.05 1.76
CA GLU A 18 6.68 36.85 0.80
C GLU A 18 6.74 35.40 0.29
N ASP A 19 6.85 35.26 -1.03
CA ASP A 19 7.13 34.08 -1.85
C ASP A 19 6.06 33.00 -2.02
N ILE A 20 5.17 33.27 -2.98
CA ILE A 20 4.43 32.21 -3.69
C ILE A 20 5.22 31.83 -4.95
N ALA A 21 6.09 30.85 -4.86
CA ALA A 21 6.60 30.12 -6.01
C ALA A 21 7.07 28.73 -5.60
N SER A 22 6.17 27.79 -5.63
CA SER A 22 6.34 26.38 -5.97
C SER A 22 5.21 25.58 -5.32
N GLY A 23 4.40 24.92 -6.16
CA GLY A 23 3.29 24.09 -5.72
C GLY A 23 3.83 22.85 -4.99
N ASP A 24 3.88 22.95 -3.68
CA ASP A 24 4.18 21.86 -2.78
C ASP A 24 2.85 21.36 -2.21
N VAL A 25 2.35 20.25 -2.76
CA VAL A 25 1.29 19.49 -2.13
C VAL A 25 1.90 18.92 -0.85
N ALA A 26 1.45 19.41 0.31
CA ALA A 26 1.89 18.93 1.61
C ALA A 26 1.80 17.40 1.67
N PRO A 27 2.86 16.69 2.07
CA PRO A 27 2.79 15.26 2.27
C PRO A 27 1.82 14.94 3.41
N PRO A 28 1.09 13.82 3.35
CA PRO A 28 0.23 13.37 4.44
C PRO A 28 1.05 13.27 5.74
N PRO A 29 0.43 13.46 6.91
CA PRO A 29 1.14 13.51 8.19
C PRO A 29 1.97 12.24 8.37
N ALA A 30 3.26 12.46 8.64
CA ALA A 30 4.24 11.40 8.89
C ALA A 30 3.72 10.47 10.01
N ALA A 31 3.26 9.30 9.63
CA ALA A 31 2.98 8.23 10.58
C ALA A 31 4.30 7.58 10.98
N LEU A 32 4.59 7.73 12.25
CA LEU A 32 5.49 6.97 13.13
C LEU A 32 6.53 6.08 12.41
N ASP A 33 7.76 6.56 12.37
CA ASP A 33 8.94 5.74 12.18
C ASP A 33 9.02 4.69 13.32
N ALA A 34 8.41 3.55 13.11
CA ALA A 34 8.83 2.36 13.83
C ALA A 34 10.21 2.03 13.31
N ALA A 35 11.18 2.02 14.20
CA ALA A 35 12.61 1.83 13.96
C ALA A 35 12.89 0.53 13.19
N ALA A 36 12.79 0.58 11.87
CA ALA A 36 13.40 -0.42 11.02
C ALA A 36 14.87 -0.03 10.88
N ALA A 37 15.74 -0.92 11.30
CA ALA A 37 17.19 -0.79 11.16
C ALA A 37 17.57 -0.27 9.76
N ASP A 38 18.63 0.51 9.71
CA ASP A 38 19.20 1.08 8.47
C ASP A 38 19.85 -0.04 7.63
N GLY A 39 19.03 -1.03 7.24
CA GLY A 39 19.42 -2.13 6.38
C GLY A 39 19.25 -1.78 4.90
N ASP A 40 20.04 -2.43 4.06
CA ASP A 40 19.84 -2.38 2.61
C ASP A 40 18.46 -2.93 2.25
N LEU A 41 17.54 -2.06 1.82
CA LEU A 41 16.17 -2.37 1.40
C LEU A 41 16.06 -2.62 -0.10
N THR A 42 17.19 -2.75 -0.81
CA THR A 42 17.17 -3.10 -2.24
C THR A 42 16.77 -4.55 -2.44
N GLY A 43 16.13 -4.81 -3.54
CA GLY A 43 15.66 -6.14 -3.91
C GLY A 43 15.44 -6.25 -5.41
N SER A 44 14.99 -7.42 -5.83
CA SER A 44 14.61 -7.70 -7.22
C SER A 44 13.34 -8.54 -7.24
N GLY A 45 12.65 -8.55 -8.36
CA GLY A 45 11.40 -9.28 -8.56
C GLY A 45 10.31 -8.37 -9.10
N THR A 46 9.19 -8.98 -9.49
CA THR A 46 8.03 -8.29 -10.04
C THR A 46 6.93 -8.19 -9.00
N VAL A 47 6.54 -6.99 -8.67
CA VAL A 47 5.50 -6.65 -7.69
C VAL A 47 4.30 -6.06 -8.42
N LEU A 48 3.11 -6.60 -8.20
CA LEU A 48 1.85 -6.00 -8.61
C LEU A 48 1.28 -5.19 -7.43
N LEU A 49 1.19 -3.88 -7.59
CA LEU A 49 0.62 -2.97 -6.60
C LEU A 49 -0.80 -2.56 -7.01
N VAL A 50 -1.78 -2.90 -6.15
CA VAL A 50 -3.20 -2.64 -6.37
C VAL A 50 -3.70 -1.68 -5.29
N GLU A 51 -4.07 -0.47 -5.69
CA GLU A 51 -4.46 0.61 -4.78
C GLU A 51 -5.35 1.58 -5.55
N ASP A 52 -6.54 1.87 -5.06
CA ASP A 52 -7.50 2.74 -5.76
C ASP A 52 -7.13 4.23 -5.63
N GLU A 53 -6.48 4.62 -4.55
CA GLU A 53 -6.00 5.98 -4.36
C GLU A 53 -4.74 6.24 -5.18
N ASN A 54 -4.89 7.03 -6.26
CA ASN A 54 -3.80 7.30 -7.22
C ASN A 54 -2.52 7.84 -6.57
N ALA A 55 -2.64 8.73 -5.56
CA ALA A 55 -1.48 9.30 -4.87
C ALA A 55 -0.70 8.22 -4.11
N VAL A 56 -1.41 7.35 -3.35
CA VAL A 56 -0.80 6.25 -2.59
C VAL A 56 -0.15 5.24 -3.54
N ARG A 57 -0.83 4.87 -4.63
CA ARG A 57 -0.31 3.97 -5.66
C ARG A 57 0.99 4.49 -6.28
N LEU A 58 1.00 5.75 -6.75
CA LEU A 58 2.18 6.34 -7.37
C LEU A 58 3.37 6.44 -6.41
N PHE A 59 3.12 6.85 -5.15
CA PHE A 59 4.19 6.93 -4.15
C PHE A 59 4.75 5.55 -3.79
N GLY A 60 3.88 4.57 -3.60
CA GLY A 60 4.28 3.18 -3.32
C GLY A 60 5.09 2.59 -4.47
N ALA A 61 4.58 2.70 -5.71
CA ALA A 61 5.26 2.21 -6.90
C ALA A 61 6.65 2.84 -7.07
N ARG A 62 6.75 4.17 -6.90
CA ARG A 62 8.03 4.89 -7.00
C ARG A 62 9.02 4.42 -5.93
N ALA A 63 8.56 4.25 -4.69
CA ALA A 63 9.41 3.78 -3.59
C ALA A 63 10.01 2.39 -3.88
N LEU A 64 9.18 1.46 -4.36
CA LEU A 64 9.62 0.10 -4.69
C LEU A 64 10.53 0.06 -5.91
N ARG A 65 10.23 0.83 -6.96
CA ARG A 65 11.13 0.96 -8.14
C ARG A 65 12.52 1.49 -7.75
N ASN A 66 12.57 2.47 -6.84
CA ASN A 66 13.83 3.01 -6.30
C ASN A 66 14.63 1.97 -5.51
N LYS A 67 14.00 0.89 -5.07
CA LYS A 67 14.62 -0.24 -4.37
C LYS A 67 14.99 -1.40 -5.31
N GLY A 68 14.74 -1.26 -6.62
CA GLY A 68 15.13 -2.24 -7.64
C GLY A 68 14.04 -3.21 -8.07
N TYR A 69 12.83 -3.11 -7.54
CA TYR A 69 11.71 -3.95 -7.95
C TYR A 69 11.10 -3.48 -9.28
N THR A 70 10.66 -4.44 -10.10
CA THR A 70 9.77 -4.16 -11.22
C THR A 70 8.35 -4.02 -10.67
N VAL A 71 7.68 -2.88 -10.91
CA VAL A 71 6.35 -2.64 -10.34
C VAL A 71 5.33 -2.47 -11.45
N LEU A 72 4.36 -3.38 -11.46
CA LEU A 72 3.11 -3.29 -12.21
C LEU A 72 2.07 -2.62 -11.32
N GLU A 73 1.16 -1.85 -11.89
CA GLU A 73 0.18 -1.08 -11.15
C GLU A 73 -1.23 -1.39 -11.63
N ALA A 74 -2.18 -1.47 -10.69
CA ALA A 74 -3.61 -1.57 -10.97
C ALA A 74 -4.38 -0.68 -9.99
N GLU A 75 -5.51 -0.12 -10.44
CA GLU A 75 -6.34 0.79 -9.64
C GLU A 75 -7.50 0.10 -8.91
N ASN A 76 -7.72 -1.18 -9.19
CA ASN A 76 -8.76 -2.00 -8.59
C ASN A 76 -8.49 -3.49 -8.85
N GLY A 77 -9.31 -4.36 -8.26
CA GLY A 77 -9.15 -5.81 -8.40
C GLY A 77 -9.32 -6.32 -9.83
N GLU A 78 -10.27 -5.78 -10.59
CA GLU A 78 -10.51 -6.15 -11.99
C GLU A 78 -9.30 -5.79 -12.86
N GLY A 79 -8.77 -4.56 -12.70
CA GLY A 79 -7.55 -4.13 -13.38
C GLY A 79 -6.33 -4.97 -13.01
N ALA A 80 -6.27 -5.46 -11.77
CA ALA A 80 -5.21 -6.38 -11.34
C ALA A 80 -5.27 -7.72 -12.08
N LEU A 81 -6.47 -8.29 -12.25
CA LEU A 81 -6.66 -9.52 -13.04
C LEU A 81 -6.30 -9.30 -14.51
N ASP A 82 -6.66 -8.16 -15.10
CA ASP A 82 -6.27 -7.82 -16.47
C ASP A 82 -4.75 -7.73 -16.61
N VAL A 83 -4.05 -7.13 -15.64
CA VAL A 83 -2.59 -7.06 -15.62
C VAL A 83 -1.96 -8.46 -15.51
N ILE A 84 -2.50 -9.33 -14.66
CA ILE A 84 -2.03 -10.72 -14.51
C ILE A 84 -2.19 -11.47 -15.84
N ASN A 85 -3.37 -11.38 -16.46
CA ASN A 85 -3.67 -12.08 -17.71
C ASN A 85 -2.90 -11.55 -18.93
N ALA A 86 -2.55 -10.25 -18.92
CA ALA A 86 -1.85 -9.60 -20.04
C ALA A 86 -0.32 -9.71 -19.96
N ASN A 87 0.23 -10.10 -18.81
CA ASN A 87 1.67 -10.16 -18.61
C ASN A 87 2.17 -11.62 -18.63
N ASP A 88 3.13 -11.89 -19.52
CA ASP A 88 3.91 -13.15 -19.51
C ASP A 88 4.97 -13.17 -18.39
N ALA A 89 5.16 -12.02 -17.70
CA ALA A 89 6.13 -11.92 -16.61
C ALA A 89 5.57 -12.59 -15.34
N THR A 90 6.40 -13.40 -14.71
CA THR A 90 6.08 -13.98 -13.41
C THR A 90 5.94 -12.86 -12.37
N ILE A 91 4.79 -12.82 -11.70
CA ILE A 91 4.56 -11.92 -10.57
C ILE A 91 4.96 -12.67 -9.30
N ASP A 92 5.91 -12.10 -8.56
CA ASP A 92 6.46 -12.69 -7.35
C ASP A 92 5.69 -12.28 -6.09
N LEU A 93 5.12 -11.07 -6.11
CA LEU A 93 4.40 -10.50 -4.98
C LEU A 93 3.23 -9.65 -5.45
N ILE A 94 2.09 -9.78 -4.77
CA ILE A 94 0.94 -8.87 -4.90
C ILE A 94 0.82 -8.05 -3.62
N ILE A 95 0.69 -6.75 -3.77
CA ILE A 95 0.37 -5.81 -2.68
C ILE A 95 -0.98 -5.20 -3.01
N SER A 96 -1.98 -5.41 -2.17
CA SER A 96 -3.33 -4.91 -2.42
C SER A 96 -3.91 -4.19 -1.20
N ASP A 97 -4.61 -3.08 -1.43
CA ASP A 97 -5.53 -2.58 -0.42
C ASP A 97 -6.64 -3.61 -0.18
N VAL A 98 -7.06 -3.76 1.07
CA VAL A 98 -8.21 -4.59 1.44
C VAL A 98 -9.51 -3.94 0.98
N VAL A 99 -9.64 -2.63 1.17
CA VAL A 99 -10.89 -1.90 0.91
C VAL A 99 -10.78 -1.11 -0.37
N MET A 100 -11.34 -1.66 -1.44
CA MET A 100 -11.38 -1.00 -2.75
C MET A 100 -12.82 -1.03 -3.32
N PRO A 101 -13.19 -0.07 -4.17
CA PRO A 101 -14.46 -0.11 -4.90
C PRO A 101 -14.53 -1.32 -5.84
N GLY A 102 -15.70 -1.96 -5.93
CA GLY A 102 -15.90 -3.14 -6.77
C GLY A 102 -15.36 -4.40 -6.12
N MET A 103 -14.22 -4.87 -6.57
CA MET A 103 -13.55 -6.07 -6.02
C MET A 103 -12.62 -5.68 -4.89
N ASP A 104 -12.85 -6.18 -3.69
CA ASP A 104 -11.97 -6.02 -2.54
C ASP A 104 -10.70 -6.90 -2.63
N GLY A 105 -9.70 -6.59 -1.78
CA GLY A 105 -8.42 -7.29 -1.79
C GLY A 105 -8.54 -8.78 -1.45
N HIS A 106 -9.47 -9.18 -0.60
CA HIS A 106 -9.66 -10.60 -0.25
C HIS A 106 -10.24 -11.39 -1.42
N THR A 107 -11.25 -10.83 -2.09
CA THR A 107 -11.83 -11.43 -3.29
C THR A 107 -10.78 -11.56 -4.39
N LEU A 108 -9.96 -10.53 -4.59
CA LEU A 108 -8.84 -10.56 -5.54
C LEU A 108 -7.87 -11.71 -5.23
N VAL A 109 -7.42 -11.83 -3.98
CA VAL A 109 -6.50 -12.90 -3.56
C VAL A 109 -7.11 -14.27 -3.80
N GLY A 110 -8.39 -14.46 -3.47
CA GLY A 110 -9.09 -15.71 -3.73
C GLY A 110 -9.09 -16.12 -5.20
N LEU A 111 -9.30 -15.18 -6.12
CA LEU A 111 -9.25 -15.42 -7.56
C LEU A 111 -7.84 -15.69 -8.05
N VAL A 112 -6.88 -14.88 -7.60
CA VAL A 112 -5.46 -15.02 -8.01
C VAL A 112 -4.87 -16.36 -7.59
N ARG A 113 -5.28 -16.93 -6.45
CA ARG A 113 -4.80 -18.24 -5.99
C ARG A 113 -5.10 -19.39 -6.96
N HIS A 114 -6.09 -19.24 -7.84
CA HIS A 114 -6.37 -20.23 -8.88
C HIS A 114 -5.34 -20.21 -10.01
N GLU A 115 -4.78 -19.05 -10.31
CA GLU A 115 -3.84 -18.87 -11.43
C GLU A 115 -2.38 -18.88 -10.95
N LEU A 116 -2.14 -18.27 -9.78
CA LEU A 116 -0.82 -18.10 -9.16
C LEU A 116 -0.86 -18.65 -7.72
N PRO A 117 -0.85 -19.98 -7.52
CA PRO A 117 -1.03 -20.59 -6.19
C PRO A 117 0.07 -20.22 -5.19
N ASP A 118 1.30 -20.01 -5.66
CA ASP A 118 2.48 -19.75 -4.84
C ASP A 118 2.84 -18.26 -4.72
N VAL A 119 2.04 -17.35 -5.31
CA VAL A 119 2.32 -15.90 -5.25
C VAL A 119 2.20 -15.41 -3.81
N LYS A 120 3.17 -14.64 -3.36
CA LYS A 120 3.15 -13.99 -2.06
C LYS A 120 2.19 -12.80 -2.08
N VAL A 121 1.57 -12.51 -0.94
CA VAL A 121 0.56 -11.45 -0.85
C VAL A 121 0.83 -10.58 0.38
N ILE A 122 0.77 -9.26 0.20
CA ILE A 122 0.68 -8.29 1.28
C ILE A 122 -0.67 -7.57 1.14
N LEU A 123 -1.51 -7.66 2.16
CA LEU A 123 -2.74 -6.89 2.25
C LEU A 123 -2.51 -5.62 3.09
N MET A 124 -2.85 -4.47 2.53
CA MET A 124 -2.79 -3.19 3.22
C MET A 124 -4.15 -2.90 3.85
N SER A 125 -4.20 -2.63 5.15
CA SER A 125 -5.46 -2.41 5.85
C SER A 125 -5.37 -1.31 6.90
N GLY A 126 -6.42 -0.50 7.02
CA GLY A 126 -6.61 0.44 8.13
C GLY A 126 -7.17 -0.22 9.41
N TYR A 127 -7.49 -1.49 9.36
CA TYR A 127 -7.97 -2.27 10.51
C TYR A 127 -6.82 -3.00 11.19
N ALA A 128 -6.99 -3.30 12.49
CA ALA A 128 -6.00 -4.05 13.26
C ALA A 128 -5.83 -5.48 12.70
N GLU A 129 -4.61 -6.00 12.75
CA GLU A 129 -4.27 -7.38 12.30
C GLU A 129 -5.17 -8.46 12.92
N ASP A 130 -5.65 -8.23 14.15
CA ASP A 130 -6.52 -9.18 14.85
C ASP A 130 -7.80 -9.53 14.07
N VAL A 131 -8.28 -8.65 13.20
CA VAL A 131 -9.48 -8.88 12.35
C VAL A 131 -9.18 -9.93 11.27
N PHE A 132 -7.93 -10.03 10.84
CA PHE A 132 -7.49 -10.91 9.74
C PHE A 132 -6.67 -12.11 10.21
N ARG A 133 -6.54 -12.31 11.52
CA ARG A 133 -5.72 -13.38 12.10
C ARG A 133 -6.12 -14.76 11.61
N ASP A 134 -7.42 -15.02 11.49
CA ASP A 134 -7.94 -16.30 10.99
C ASP A 134 -7.54 -16.58 9.52
N GLU A 135 -7.29 -15.55 8.73
CA GLU A 135 -6.86 -15.67 7.33
C GLU A 135 -5.36 -15.94 7.23
N ILE A 136 -4.55 -15.25 8.04
CA ILE A 136 -3.12 -15.51 8.16
C ILE A 136 -2.87 -16.96 8.61
N ASP A 137 -3.65 -17.44 9.58
CA ASP A 137 -3.53 -18.81 10.10
C ASP A 137 -3.88 -19.87 9.04
N ARG A 138 -4.72 -19.51 8.06
CA ARG A 138 -5.11 -20.39 6.94
C ARG A 138 -4.12 -20.37 5.79
N ASP A 139 -3.53 -19.21 5.51
CA ASP A 139 -2.58 -19.03 4.41
C ASP A 139 -1.39 -18.19 4.87
N PRO A 140 -0.29 -18.84 5.30
CA PRO A 140 0.92 -18.15 5.78
C PRO A 140 1.61 -17.28 4.73
N SER A 141 1.28 -17.46 3.45
CA SER A 141 1.82 -16.62 2.35
C SER A 141 1.13 -15.25 2.27
N ILE A 142 0.07 -15.02 3.04
CA ILE A 142 -0.59 -13.72 3.18
C ILE A 142 0.00 -12.99 4.38
N GLN A 143 0.55 -11.80 4.13
CA GLN A 143 1.08 -10.90 5.15
C GLN A 143 0.27 -9.62 5.19
N PHE A 144 0.29 -8.91 6.32
CA PHE A 144 -0.43 -7.63 6.47
C PHE A 144 0.53 -6.46 6.67
N LEU A 145 0.13 -5.32 6.10
CA LEU A 145 0.77 -4.02 6.32
C LEU A 145 -0.29 -3.03 6.81
N PRO A 146 -0.26 -2.65 8.11
CA PRO A 146 -1.25 -1.73 8.65
C PRO A 146 -1.09 -0.32 8.07
N LYS A 147 -2.20 0.31 7.71
CA LYS A 147 -2.27 1.74 7.35
C LYS A 147 -2.48 2.58 8.62
N PRO A 148 -1.81 3.73 8.78
CA PRO A 148 -0.88 4.35 7.82
C PRO A 148 0.53 3.76 7.92
N PHE A 149 1.20 3.62 6.78
CA PHE A 149 2.59 3.16 6.71
C PHE A 149 3.51 4.19 6.06
N SER A 150 4.79 4.13 6.38
CA SER A 150 5.82 4.91 5.69
C SER A 150 6.30 4.17 4.43
N LEU A 151 6.89 4.92 3.46
CA LEU A 151 7.50 4.29 2.27
C LEU A 151 8.66 3.36 2.66
N LYS A 152 9.39 3.69 3.74
CA LYS A 152 10.43 2.82 4.31
C LYS A 152 9.81 1.54 4.89
N GLY A 153 8.67 1.65 5.59
CA GLY A 153 7.93 0.50 6.13
C GLY A 153 7.42 -0.42 5.03
N LEU A 154 6.86 0.14 3.96
CA LEU A 154 6.44 -0.63 2.79
C LEU A 154 7.62 -1.40 2.17
N ALA A 155 8.75 -0.72 1.90
CA ALA A 155 9.93 -1.34 1.32
C ALA A 155 10.53 -2.42 2.22
N ALA A 156 10.54 -2.20 3.54
CA ALA A 156 11.01 -3.18 4.52
C ALA A 156 10.13 -4.44 4.53
N LYS A 157 8.80 -4.27 4.53
CA LYS A 157 7.86 -5.38 4.49
C LYS A 157 7.97 -6.19 3.19
N VAL A 158 8.10 -5.50 2.05
CA VAL A 158 8.34 -6.16 0.76
C VAL A 158 9.62 -6.97 0.78
N LYS A 159 10.71 -6.41 1.29
CA LYS A 159 11.99 -7.13 1.41
C LYS A 159 11.89 -8.35 2.30
N GLU A 160 11.23 -8.24 3.45
CA GLU A 160 10.98 -9.36 4.37
C GLU A 160 10.26 -10.50 3.65
N VAL A 161 9.12 -10.20 3.05
CA VAL A 161 8.28 -11.21 2.36
C VAL A 161 8.98 -11.83 1.16
N MET A 162 9.75 -11.05 0.39
CA MET A 162 10.47 -11.54 -0.78
C MET A 162 11.70 -12.38 -0.43
N ALA A 163 12.22 -12.28 0.80
CA ALA A 163 13.38 -13.05 1.26
C ALA A 163 13.03 -14.44 1.80
N GLU A 164 11.77 -14.68 2.14
CA GLU A 164 11.24 -15.99 2.57
C GLU A 164 11.07 -16.95 1.39
#